data_3e5ef383b286d218103fb20c1f00719a
#
_entry.id   3e5ef383b286d218103fb20c1f00719a
#
_cell.length_a   1.000
_cell.length_b   1.000
_cell.length_c   1.000
_cell.angle_alpha   90.00
_cell.angle_beta   90.00
_cell.angle_gamma   90.00
#
_symmetry.space_group_name_H-M   'P 1'
#
loop_
_entity.id
_entity.type
_entity.pdbx_description
1 polymer ?
#
loop_
_entity_poly.entity_id
_entity_poly.type
_entity_poly.pdbx_seq_one_letter_code
_entity_poly.pdbx_strand_id
1 'polypeptide(L)'
;LSIRRQRQMCIRDRSGQIECNGQSGTSNMVVVKDIDIFSYCEHHLALMYDMKVTVAYIPNGRVIGLSKIARIADMVSKRLQLQERIGSDIADIMQMVTGAKDIAVFIEGCHSCMTARGIKKANTKTYTQTLRGRFNNESNGFVQWWNR
;
A
#
# COMPACT_ATOMS: atom_id res chain seq x y z
N LEU A 1 7.45 -16.45 21.82
CA LEU A 1 6.92 -15.09 22.09
C LEU A 1 6.31 -14.42 20.84
N SER A 2 6.89 -14.60 19.65
CA SER A 2 6.38 -14.05 18.40
C SER A 2 5.09 -14.72 17.92
N ILE A 3 4.97 -16.05 18.06
CA ILE A 3 3.78 -16.82 17.65
C ILE A 3 2.57 -16.48 18.54
N ARG A 4 2.77 -16.23 19.82
CA ARG A 4 1.71 -15.83 20.74
C ARG A 4 1.17 -14.43 20.45
N ARG A 5 2.05 -13.48 20.09
CA ARG A 5 1.65 -12.14 19.61
C ARG A 5 0.92 -12.20 18.27
N GLN A 6 1.35 -13.05 17.35
CA GLN A 6 0.64 -13.25 16.08
C GLN A 6 -0.75 -13.87 16.28
N ARG A 7 -0.89 -14.86 17.18
CA ARG A 7 -2.20 -15.43 17.53
C ARG A 7 -3.14 -14.43 18.20
N GLN A 8 -2.64 -13.58 19.11
CA GLN A 8 -3.45 -12.53 19.73
C GLN A 8 -3.87 -11.45 18.72
N MET A 9 -3.02 -11.15 17.75
CA MET A 9 -3.38 -10.26 16.65
C MET A 9 -4.45 -10.86 15.74
N CYS A 10 -4.36 -12.15 15.42
CA CYS A 10 -5.38 -12.85 14.62
C CYS A 10 -6.71 -13.02 15.38
N ILE A 11 -6.70 -13.20 16.70
CA ILE A 11 -7.93 -13.33 17.52
C ILE A 11 -8.62 -11.99 17.68
N ARG A 12 -7.89 -10.89 17.87
CA ARG A 12 -8.46 -9.54 17.86
C ARG A 12 -9.11 -9.17 16.53
N ASP A 13 -8.61 -9.71 15.42
CA ASP A 13 -9.18 -9.48 14.11
C ASP A 13 -10.51 -10.20 13.88
N ARG A 14 -10.72 -11.33 14.53
CA ARG A 14 -12.02 -12.04 14.48
C ARG A 14 -13.10 -11.36 15.31
N SER A 15 -12.73 -10.65 16.37
CA SER A 15 -13.66 -9.91 17.23
C SER A 15 -13.87 -8.46 16.82
N GLY A 16 -13.06 -7.95 15.90
CA GLY A 16 -13.15 -6.60 15.35
C GLY A 16 -13.83 -6.53 13.99
N GLN A 17 -14.57 -7.56 13.58
CA GLN A 17 -15.45 -7.49 12.43
C GLN A 17 -16.61 -6.57 12.77
N ILE A 18 -16.43 -5.28 12.55
CA ILE A 18 -17.54 -4.36 12.45
C ILE A 18 -18.19 -4.69 11.10
N GLU A 19 -19.27 -5.46 11.16
CA GLU A 19 -20.19 -5.56 10.04
C GLU A 19 -20.70 -4.15 9.77
N CYS A 20 -20.19 -3.53 8.74
CA CYS A 20 -20.81 -2.34 8.19
C CYS A 20 -22.12 -2.80 7.54
N ASN A 21 -23.18 -2.92 8.33
CA ASN A 21 -24.51 -3.15 7.82
C ASN A 21 -24.82 -2.07 6.80
N GLY A 22 -24.84 -2.49 5.53
CA GLY A 22 -24.99 -1.64 4.38
C GLY A 22 -26.30 -0.85 4.43
N GLN A 23 -26.17 0.43 4.67
CA GLN A 23 -27.08 1.38 4.07
C GLN A 23 -26.56 1.64 2.66
N SER A 24 -27.32 1.19 1.70
CA SER A 24 -27.13 1.43 0.29
C SER A 24 -26.88 2.91 0.01
N GLY A 25 -25.69 3.26 -0.45
CA GLY A 25 -25.44 4.56 -1.06
C GLY A 25 -24.13 5.27 -0.75
N THR A 26 -23.44 4.99 0.35
CA THR A 26 -22.15 5.62 0.65
C THR A 26 -21.06 4.58 0.82
N SER A 27 -20.20 4.44 -0.19
CA SER A 27 -19.00 3.65 -0.02
C SER A 27 -17.97 4.43 0.78
N ASN A 28 -17.78 4.06 2.04
CA ASN A 28 -16.74 4.63 2.88
C ASN A 28 -15.37 4.14 2.38
N MET A 29 -14.53 5.05 1.95
CA MET A 29 -13.15 4.77 1.57
C MET A 29 -12.25 4.94 2.79
N VAL A 30 -11.36 3.98 3.02
CA VAL A 30 -10.29 4.07 4.01
C VAL A 30 -8.99 4.40 3.30
N VAL A 31 -8.28 5.41 3.78
CA VAL A 31 -6.99 5.84 3.23
C VAL A 31 -5.96 5.93 4.35
N VAL A 32 -4.82 5.28 4.16
CA VAL A 32 -3.65 5.40 5.03
C VAL A 32 -2.52 5.97 4.20
N LYS A 33 -2.07 7.17 4.55
CA LYS A 33 -1.02 7.92 3.83
C LYS A 33 0.33 7.86 4.54
N ASP A 34 1.35 8.12 3.74
CA ASP A 34 2.71 8.41 4.21
C ASP A 34 3.31 7.29 5.07
N ILE A 35 3.07 6.04 4.68
CA ILE A 35 3.72 4.88 5.32
C ILE A 35 5.17 4.86 4.84
N ASP A 36 6.10 5.07 5.77
CA ASP A 36 7.53 5.01 5.48
C ASP A 36 7.99 3.58 5.23
N ILE A 37 8.65 3.37 4.11
CA ILE A 37 9.33 2.11 3.78
C ILE A 37 10.68 2.38 3.14
N PHE A 38 11.51 1.35 3.05
CA PHE A 38 12.68 1.31 2.19
C PHE A 38 12.81 -0.07 1.58
N SER A 39 13.53 -0.18 0.47
CA SER A 39 13.78 -1.44 -0.21
C SER A 39 15.08 -1.38 -0.99
N TYR A 40 15.43 -2.47 -1.64
CA TYR A 40 16.57 -2.56 -2.53
C TYR A 40 16.11 -2.91 -3.93
N CYS A 41 16.52 -2.10 -4.90
CA CYS A 41 16.21 -2.31 -6.31
C CYS A 41 16.82 -3.64 -6.79
N GLU A 42 16.00 -4.51 -7.32
CA GLU A 42 16.42 -5.82 -7.85
C GLU A 42 17.43 -5.69 -9.01
N HIS A 43 17.29 -4.64 -9.85
CA HIS A 43 18.16 -4.45 -11.02
C HIS A 43 19.62 -4.11 -10.66
N HIS A 44 19.81 -3.27 -9.65
CA HIS A 44 21.12 -2.68 -9.37
C HIS A 44 21.63 -2.98 -7.97
N LEU A 45 20.87 -3.74 -7.18
CA LEU A 45 21.11 -3.95 -5.74
C LEU A 45 21.31 -2.63 -4.99
N ALA A 46 20.68 -1.56 -5.49
CA ALA A 46 20.82 -0.20 -4.99
C ALA A 46 19.65 0.17 -4.09
N LEU A 47 19.91 0.95 -3.06
CA LEU A 47 18.91 1.37 -2.10
C LEU A 47 17.82 2.24 -2.76
N MET A 48 16.58 1.92 -2.48
CA MET A 48 15.41 2.76 -2.67
C MET A 48 15.04 3.34 -1.30
N TYR A 49 15.04 4.66 -1.18
CA TYR A 49 14.94 5.36 0.09
C TYR A 49 13.94 6.52 0.00
N ASP A 50 13.62 7.12 1.16
CA ASP A 50 12.61 8.17 1.27
C ASP A 50 11.30 7.78 0.57
N MET A 51 10.93 6.51 0.74
CA MET A 51 9.74 5.95 0.11
C MET A 51 8.53 6.15 0.99
N LYS A 52 7.46 6.64 0.39
CA LYS A 52 6.14 6.81 1.02
C LYS A 52 5.11 5.96 0.29
N VAL A 53 4.39 5.15 1.04
CA VAL A 53 3.28 4.35 0.50
C VAL A 53 1.97 4.92 1.02
N THR A 54 1.02 5.08 0.12
CA THR A 54 -0.37 5.38 0.45
C THR A 54 -1.23 4.24 -0.05
N VAL A 55 -2.05 3.70 0.84
CA VAL A 55 -3.00 2.63 0.52
C VAL A 55 -4.41 3.16 0.74
N ALA A 56 -5.25 3.05 -0.29
CA ALA A 56 -6.66 3.34 -0.22
C ALA A 56 -7.46 2.10 -0.60
N TYR A 57 -8.55 1.84 0.09
CA TYR A 57 -9.47 0.76 -0.28
C TYR A 57 -10.89 1.06 0.15
N ILE A 58 -11.84 0.45 -0.57
CA ILE A 58 -13.26 0.49 -0.21
C ILE A 58 -13.60 -0.85 0.45
N PRO A 59 -13.94 -0.87 1.75
CA PRO A 59 -14.27 -2.10 2.45
C PRO A 59 -15.45 -2.84 1.81
N ASN A 60 -15.35 -4.16 1.73
CA ASN A 60 -16.42 -5.04 1.30
C ASN A 60 -16.79 -6.01 2.44
N GLY A 61 -17.54 -5.50 3.43
CA GLY A 61 -17.97 -6.27 4.59
C GLY A 61 -16.89 -6.54 5.65
N ARG A 62 -15.61 -6.24 5.34
CA ARG A 62 -14.48 -6.42 6.27
C ARG A 62 -13.56 -5.22 6.26
N VAL A 63 -13.13 -4.81 7.43
CA VAL A 63 -12.08 -3.81 7.62
C VAL A 63 -10.86 -4.44 8.26
N ILE A 64 -9.71 -3.89 7.96
CA ILE A 64 -8.43 -4.30 8.53
C ILE A 64 -7.91 -3.20 9.46
N GLY A 65 -7.25 -3.59 10.54
CA GLY A 65 -6.60 -2.63 11.44
C GLY A 65 -5.54 -1.80 10.71
N LEU A 66 -5.54 -0.48 10.91
CA LEU A 66 -4.65 0.46 10.19
C LEU A 66 -3.16 0.10 10.34
N SER A 67 -2.75 -0.33 11.54
CA SER A 67 -1.37 -0.77 11.80
C SER A 67 -0.95 -1.99 10.97
N LYS A 68 -1.89 -2.80 10.51
CA LYS A 68 -1.60 -3.97 9.67
C LYS A 68 -1.32 -3.59 8.23
N ILE A 69 -1.97 -2.54 7.74
CA ILE A 69 -1.67 -1.97 6.42
C ILE A 69 -0.21 -1.53 6.38
N ALA A 70 0.25 -0.82 7.41
CA ALA A 70 1.65 -0.42 7.52
C ALA A 70 2.60 -1.63 7.59
N ARG A 71 2.22 -2.68 8.31
CA ARG A 71 3.03 -3.92 8.38
C ARG A 71 3.07 -4.69 7.07
N ILE A 72 1.99 -4.70 6.29
CA ILE A 72 1.97 -5.30 4.95
C ILE A 72 2.97 -4.56 4.06
N ALA A 73 2.92 -3.23 4.04
CA ALA A 73 3.85 -2.42 3.25
C ALA A 73 5.31 -2.67 3.66
N ASP A 74 5.61 -2.69 4.95
CA ASP A 74 6.94 -2.96 5.49
C ASP A 74 7.42 -4.38 5.15
N MET A 75 6.57 -5.38 5.29
CA MET A 75 6.90 -6.77 4.97
C MET A 75 7.23 -6.98 3.49
N VAL A 76 6.42 -6.40 2.61
CA VAL A 76 6.60 -6.52 1.15
C VAL A 76 7.88 -5.83 0.70
N SER A 77 8.26 -4.72 1.33
CA SER A 77 9.45 -3.95 0.96
C SER A 77 10.77 -4.58 1.41
N LYS A 78 10.76 -5.52 2.37
CA LYS A 78 11.99 -6.11 2.97
C LYS A 78 12.61 -7.23 2.14
N ARG A 79 12.65 -7.08 0.84
CA ARG A 79 13.35 -7.98 -0.09
C ARG A 79 13.81 -7.20 -1.32
N LEU A 80 14.60 -7.82 -2.19
CA LEU A 80 14.89 -7.23 -3.49
C LEU A 80 13.59 -7.05 -4.27
N GLN A 81 13.29 -5.81 -4.67
CA GLN A 81 12.01 -5.46 -5.27
C GLN A 81 12.16 -4.47 -6.45
N LEU A 82 11.09 -4.38 -7.21
CA LEU A 82 10.81 -3.26 -8.09
C LEU A 82 9.71 -2.42 -7.45
N GLN A 83 9.77 -1.10 -7.58
CA GLN A 83 8.77 -0.22 -6.96
C GLN A 83 7.35 -0.56 -7.44
N GLU A 84 7.19 -0.89 -8.72
CA GLU A 84 5.92 -1.30 -9.32
C GLU A 84 5.40 -2.62 -8.72
N ARG A 85 6.30 -3.56 -8.44
CA ARG A 85 5.94 -4.84 -7.82
C ARG A 85 5.51 -4.66 -6.36
N ILE A 86 6.15 -3.76 -5.63
CA ILE A 86 5.73 -3.45 -4.24
C ILE A 86 4.27 -3.03 -4.21
N GLY A 87 3.84 -2.14 -5.11
CA GLY A 87 2.46 -1.69 -5.20
C GLY A 87 1.49 -2.83 -5.52
N SER A 88 1.85 -3.70 -6.47
CA SER A 88 1.03 -4.85 -6.84
C SER A 88 0.92 -5.87 -5.70
N ASP A 89 2.03 -6.20 -5.04
CA ASP A 89 2.05 -7.16 -3.94
C ASP A 89 1.22 -6.66 -2.73
N ILE A 90 1.30 -5.36 -2.41
CA ILE A 90 0.45 -4.75 -1.38
C ILE A 90 -1.02 -4.89 -1.75
N ALA A 91 -1.38 -4.58 -2.99
CA ALA A 91 -2.76 -4.66 -3.45
C ALA A 91 -3.29 -6.11 -3.42
N ASP A 92 -2.47 -7.10 -3.79
CA ASP A 92 -2.83 -8.53 -3.74
C ASP A 92 -3.10 -8.99 -2.31
N ILE A 93 -2.22 -8.64 -1.38
CA ILE A 93 -2.38 -9.00 0.04
C ILE A 93 -3.60 -8.31 0.62
N MET A 94 -3.81 -7.03 0.34
CA MET A 94 -4.98 -6.29 0.78
C MET A 94 -6.27 -6.93 0.28
N GLN A 95 -6.32 -7.32 -0.99
CA GLN A 95 -7.47 -8.02 -1.57
C GLN A 95 -7.72 -9.37 -0.90
N MET A 96 -6.66 -10.13 -0.64
CA MET A 96 -6.75 -11.44 0.02
C MET A 96 -7.28 -11.32 1.45
N VAL A 97 -6.82 -10.33 2.21
CA VAL A 97 -7.15 -10.16 3.63
C VAL A 97 -8.52 -9.51 3.83
N THR A 98 -8.86 -8.49 3.04
CA THR A 98 -10.09 -7.71 3.22
C THR A 98 -11.24 -8.17 2.34
N GLY A 99 -10.96 -8.87 1.25
CA GLY A 99 -11.94 -9.18 0.20
C GLY A 99 -12.37 -7.95 -0.61
N ALA A 100 -11.71 -6.80 -0.42
CA ALA A 100 -12.01 -5.59 -1.17
C ALA A 100 -11.58 -5.74 -2.63
N LYS A 101 -12.45 -5.31 -3.54
CA LYS A 101 -12.16 -5.28 -4.98
C LYS A 101 -11.56 -3.94 -5.43
N ASP A 102 -11.88 -2.89 -4.69
CA ASP A 102 -11.52 -1.52 -5.00
C ASP A 102 -10.32 -1.13 -4.11
N ILE A 103 -9.12 -1.15 -4.69
CA ILE A 103 -7.86 -0.90 -3.99
C ILE A 103 -7.00 0.02 -4.85
N ALA A 104 -6.37 1.00 -4.22
CA ALA A 104 -5.39 1.87 -4.83
C ALA A 104 -4.14 1.94 -3.94
N VAL A 105 -2.98 1.75 -4.53
CA VAL A 105 -1.68 1.87 -3.87
C VAL A 105 -0.85 2.86 -4.64
N PHE A 106 -0.34 3.89 -3.94
CA PHE A 106 0.56 4.89 -4.49
C PHE A 106 1.89 4.81 -3.76
N ILE A 107 2.97 4.87 -4.49
CA ILE A 107 4.31 4.85 -3.93
C ILE A 107 5.12 5.96 -4.58
N GLU A 108 5.72 6.78 -3.76
CA GLU A 108 6.80 7.69 -4.17
C GLU A 108 8.10 7.24 -3.53
N GLY A 109 9.23 7.50 -4.18
CA GLY A 109 10.52 7.17 -3.60
C GLY A 109 11.69 7.64 -4.43
N CYS A 110 12.85 7.66 -3.79
CA CYS A 110 14.13 7.98 -4.40
C CYS A 110 14.92 6.70 -4.65
N HIS A 111 15.55 6.62 -5.80
CA HIS A 111 16.40 5.49 -6.18
C HIS A 111 17.86 5.91 -6.23
N SER A 112 18.72 5.29 -5.43
CA SER A 112 20.14 5.62 -5.41
C SER A 112 20.85 5.33 -6.72
N CYS A 113 20.33 4.41 -7.54
CA CYS A 113 20.82 4.21 -8.90
C CYS A 113 20.62 5.42 -9.81
N MET A 114 19.67 6.32 -9.50
CA MET A 114 19.45 7.57 -10.22
C MET A 114 20.08 8.78 -9.54
N THR A 115 20.10 8.78 -8.20
CA THR A 115 20.52 9.94 -7.41
C THR A 115 22.02 9.96 -7.12
N ALA A 116 22.62 8.81 -6.79
CA ALA A 116 23.99 8.71 -6.29
C ALA A 116 25.02 8.26 -7.32
N ARG A 117 24.59 7.62 -8.40
CA ARG A 117 25.48 7.12 -9.48
C ARG A 117 24.86 7.29 -10.86
N GLY A 118 25.59 6.95 -11.90
CA GLY A 118 25.14 7.03 -13.28
C GLY A 118 24.77 8.45 -13.67
N ILE A 119 23.50 8.69 -13.93
CA ILE A 119 22.98 10.00 -14.37
C ILE A 119 23.04 11.09 -13.30
N LYS A 120 23.20 10.74 -12.03
CA LYS A 120 23.38 11.64 -10.86
C LYS A 120 22.33 12.75 -10.78
N LYS A 121 21.04 12.40 -10.86
CA LYS A 121 19.92 13.34 -10.70
C LYS A 121 19.40 13.29 -9.25
N ALA A 122 20.03 14.09 -8.38
CA ALA A 122 19.84 14.04 -6.93
C ALA A 122 18.38 14.29 -6.45
N ASN A 123 17.61 15.09 -7.18
CA ASN A 123 16.26 15.47 -6.79
C ASN A 123 15.16 14.67 -7.52
N THR A 124 15.52 13.56 -8.16
CA THR A 124 14.55 12.75 -8.90
C THR A 124 13.77 11.85 -7.95
N LYS A 125 12.45 11.96 -7.98
CA LYS A 125 11.52 11.04 -7.33
C LYS A 125 10.79 10.20 -8.37
N THR A 126 10.57 8.94 -8.06
CA THR A 126 9.77 8.03 -8.88
C THR A 126 8.41 7.83 -8.23
N TYR A 127 7.36 7.95 -9.03
CA TYR A 127 5.97 7.74 -8.61
C TYR A 127 5.41 6.53 -9.34
N THR A 128 4.81 5.61 -8.60
CA THR A 128 4.11 4.45 -9.15
C THR A 128 2.73 4.34 -8.52
N GLN A 129 1.78 3.83 -9.31
CA GLN A 129 0.42 3.60 -8.84
C GLN A 129 -0.06 2.21 -9.28
N THR A 130 -0.78 1.55 -8.40
CA THR A 130 -1.49 0.30 -8.68
C THR A 130 -2.96 0.52 -8.37
N LEU A 131 -3.82 0.45 -9.37
CA LEU A 131 -5.25 0.71 -9.25
C LEU A 131 -6.04 -0.55 -9.58
N ARG A 132 -7.07 -0.86 -8.78
CA ARG A 132 -7.97 -2.00 -8.98
C ARG A 132 -9.42 -1.60 -8.77
N GLY A 133 -10.31 -2.30 -9.46
CA GLY A 133 -11.75 -2.08 -9.37
C GLY A 133 -12.14 -0.68 -9.84
N ARG A 134 -12.93 0.03 -9.04
CA ARG A 134 -13.44 1.37 -9.37
C ARG A 134 -12.35 2.42 -9.52
N PHE A 135 -11.21 2.25 -8.86
CA PHE A 135 -10.11 3.18 -8.96
C PHE A 135 -9.41 3.15 -10.33
N ASN A 136 -9.58 2.07 -11.08
CA ASN A 136 -9.03 1.95 -12.44
C ASN A 136 -9.86 2.71 -13.49
N ASN A 137 -11.06 3.19 -13.16
CA ASN A 137 -11.89 3.98 -14.04
C ASN A 137 -11.52 5.47 -13.92
N GLU A 138 -11.01 6.07 -14.98
CA GLU A 138 -10.52 7.46 -15.04
C GLU A 138 -11.54 8.52 -14.59
N SER A 139 -12.82 8.19 -14.61
CA SER A 139 -13.93 9.10 -14.26
C SER A 139 -14.09 9.37 -12.75
N ASN A 140 -13.38 8.69 -11.87
CA ASN A 140 -13.67 8.73 -10.43
C ASN A 140 -12.95 9.83 -9.63
N GLY A 141 -12.28 10.79 -10.27
CA GLY A 141 -11.70 11.95 -9.59
C GLY A 141 -10.62 11.63 -8.54
N PHE A 142 -10.28 10.35 -8.35
CA PHE A 142 -9.32 9.91 -7.34
C PHE A 142 -7.89 10.42 -7.64
N VAL A 143 -7.54 10.53 -8.90
CA VAL A 143 -6.26 11.10 -9.35
C VAL A 143 -6.14 12.58 -8.94
N GLN A 144 -7.24 13.33 -8.91
CA GLN A 144 -7.26 14.74 -8.46
C GLN A 144 -7.09 14.85 -6.95
N TRP A 145 -7.53 13.87 -6.19
CA TRP A 145 -7.37 13.88 -4.74
C TRP A 145 -5.93 13.61 -4.29
N TRP A 146 -5.20 12.79 -5.06
CA TRP A 146 -3.79 12.49 -4.80
C TRP A 146 -2.89 13.73 -4.92
N ASN A 147 -3.19 14.61 -5.85
CA ASN A 147 -2.40 15.81 -6.16
C ASN A 147 -2.64 16.99 -5.18
N ARG A 148 -3.45 16.77 -4.16
CA ARG A 148 -3.67 17.73 -3.07
C ARG A 148 -2.87 17.32 -1.83
#